data_32571449470d49d60006b9e732e3d22e
#
_entry.id   32571449470d49d60006b9e732e3d22e
#
_cell.length_a   1.000
_cell.length_b   1.000
_cell.length_c   1.000
_cell.angle_alpha   90.00
_cell.angle_beta   90.00
_cell.angle_gamma   90.00
#
_symmetry.space_group_name_H-M   'P 1'
#
loop_
_entity.id
_entity.type
_entity.pdbx_description
1 polymer ?
#
loop_
_entity_poly.entity_id
_entity_poly.type
_entity_poly.pdbx_seq_one_letter_code
_entity_poly.pdbx_strand_id
1 'polypeptide(L)' 'MNLKETIAHRITQLCEDRNITTYALAITCGVDKSTIYSILGEKSNSPEVATIKKLCDGLEITLGEFFSTKEFDVLEQEIK' A
#
# COMPACT_ATOMS: atom_id res chain seq x y z
N MET A 1 -10.60 -5.79 -9.01
CA MET A 1 -10.04 -4.67 -8.22
C MET A 1 -9.33 -3.68 -9.13
N ASN A 2 -9.38 -2.38 -8.80
CA ASN A 2 -8.55 -1.40 -9.49
C ASN A 2 -7.20 -1.27 -8.80
N LEU A 3 -6.31 -0.45 -9.36
CA LEU A 3 -4.96 -0.28 -8.82
C LEU A 3 -4.97 0.19 -7.36
N LYS A 4 -5.80 1.18 -7.03
CA LYS A 4 -5.88 1.70 -5.67
C LYS A 4 -6.31 0.63 -4.68
N GLU A 5 -7.33 -0.13 -5.03
CA GLU A 5 -7.82 -1.22 -4.18
C GLU A 5 -6.76 -2.30 -3.99
N THR A 6 -6.01 -2.60 -5.05
CA THR A 6 -4.95 -3.59 -4.98
C THR A 6 -3.82 -3.13 -4.06
N ILE A 7 -3.48 -1.84 -4.11
CA ILE A 7 -2.47 -1.27 -3.22
C ILE A 7 -2.95 -1.35 -1.76
N ALA A 8 -4.20 -0.97 -1.49
CA ALA A 8 -4.76 -1.04 -0.14
C ALA A 8 -4.75 -2.48 0.39
N HIS A 9 -5.15 -3.42 -0.44
CA HIS A 9 -5.16 -4.84 -0.09
C HIS A 9 -3.74 -5.34 0.21
N ARG A 10 -2.76 -4.92 -0.60
CA ARG A 10 -1.36 -5.31 -0.39
C ARG A 10 -0.82 -4.80 0.95
N ILE A 11 -1.13 -3.55 1.30
CA ILE A 11 -0.72 -2.96 2.58
C ILE A 11 -1.33 -3.75 3.74
N THR A 12 -2.62 -4.03 3.65
CA THR A 12 -3.32 -4.80 4.69
C THR A 12 -2.71 -6.19 4.84
N GLN A 13 -2.43 -6.86 3.73
CA GLN A 13 -1.82 -8.19 3.73
C GLN A 13 -0.44 -8.18 4.41
N LEU A 14 0.39 -7.19 4.08
CA LEU A 14 1.72 -7.08 4.66
C LEU A 14 1.65 -6.82 6.16
N CYS A 15 0.68 -6.03 6.61
CA CYS A 15 0.46 -5.78 8.03
C CYS A 15 0.01 -7.05 8.75
N GLU A 16 -0.91 -7.80 8.15
CA GLU A 16 -1.39 -9.06 8.72
C GLU A 16 -0.25 -10.08 8.84
N ASP A 17 0.59 -10.18 7.81
CA ASP A 17 1.74 -11.10 7.82
C ASP A 17 2.72 -10.78 8.93
N ARG A 18 2.81 -9.51 9.33
CA ARG A 18 3.71 -9.05 10.38
C ARG A 18 3.03 -8.89 11.73
N ASN A 19 1.75 -9.16 11.77
CA ASN A 19 0.94 -9.04 12.99
C ASN A 19 1.00 -7.62 13.59
N ILE A 20 0.90 -6.61 12.71
CA ILE A 20 0.84 -5.21 13.12
C ILE A 20 -0.41 -4.56 12.53
N THR A 21 -0.82 -3.43 13.12
CA THR A 21 -1.94 -2.65 12.59
C THR A 21 -1.43 -1.68 11.53
N THR A 22 -2.34 -1.21 10.67
CA THR A 22 -2.00 -0.17 9.69
C THR A 22 -1.63 1.14 10.39
N TYR A 23 -2.23 1.42 11.55
CA TYR A 23 -1.87 2.58 12.36
C TYR A 23 -0.42 2.49 12.85
N ALA A 24 -0.02 1.33 13.37
CA ALA A 24 1.35 1.12 13.82
C ALA A 24 2.35 1.26 12.66
N LEU A 25 1.97 0.78 11.48
CA LEU A 25 2.79 0.93 10.28
C LEU A 25 3.00 2.40 9.94
N ALA A 26 1.92 3.20 9.97
CA ALA A 26 2.00 4.63 9.68
C ALA A 26 2.98 5.33 10.62
N ILE A 27 2.90 5.04 11.91
CA ILE A 27 3.82 5.63 12.90
C ILE A 27 5.26 5.25 12.60
N THR A 28 5.51 3.98 12.34
CA THR A 28 6.85 3.47 12.05
C THR A 28 7.45 4.12 10.80
N CYS A 29 6.62 4.36 9.78
CA CYS A 29 7.08 4.89 8.51
C CYS A 29 7.10 6.41 8.45
N GLY A 30 6.66 7.10 9.50
CA GLY A 30 6.56 8.56 9.50
C GLY A 30 5.50 9.08 8.54
N VAL A 31 4.45 8.30 8.31
CA VAL A 31 3.34 8.65 7.44
C VAL A 31 2.17 9.07 8.32
N ASP A 32 1.50 10.17 7.96
CA ASP A 32 0.35 10.64 8.73
C ASP A 32 -0.76 9.60 8.75
N LYS A 33 -1.44 9.48 9.88
CA LYS A 33 -2.57 8.60 10.05
C LYS A 33 -3.66 8.87 8.99
N SER A 34 -3.90 10.14 8.69
CA SER A 34 -4.87 10.52 7.66
C SER A 34 -4.48 9.99 6.27
N THR A 35 -3.18 9.96 5.98
CA THR A 35 -2.68 9.42 4.71
C THR A 35 -2.96 7.92 4.59
N ILE A 36 -2.72 7.17 5.67
CA ILE A 36 -3.02 5.74 5.68
C ILE A 36 -4.52 5.50 5.50
N TYR A 37 -5.36 6.24 6.20
CA TYR A 37 -6.81 6.09 6.06
C TYR A 37 -7.29 6.46 4.67
N SER A 38 -6.66 7.46 4.03
CA SER A 38 -6.99 7.81 2.65
C SER A 38 -6.64 6.68 1.69
N ILE A 39 -5.50 6.03 1.87
CA ILE A 39 -5.10 4.92 1.01
C ILE A 39 -6.08 3.75 1.15
N LEU A 40 -6.50 3.46 2.38
CA LEU A 40 -7.39 2.33 2.65
C LEU A 40 -8.85 2.65 2.36
N GLY A 41 -9.22 3.93 2.25
CA GLY A 41 -10.60 4.36 2.02
C GLY A 41 -11.01 4.24 0.57
N GLU A 42 -12.31 4.18 0.33
CA GLU A 42 -12.85 3.95 -1.01
C GLU A 42 -12.85 5.19 -1.91
N LYS A 43 -12.87 6.38 -1.32
CA LYS A 43 -13.08 7.62 -2.06
C LYS A 43 -11.82 8.38 -2.42
N SER A 44 -10.66 7.89 -2.01
CA SER A 44 -9.41 8.63 -2.18
C SER A 44 -8.70 8.26 -3.47
N ASN A 45 -7.82 9.14 -3.90
CA ASN A 45 -6.93 8.88 -5.04
C ASN A 45 -5.86 7.86 -4.65
N SER A 46 -5.21 7.31 -5.64
CA SER A 46 -4.09 6.41 -5.42
C SER A 46 -2.95 7.14 -4.71
N PRO A 47 -2.22 6.46 -3.82
CA PRO A 47 -1.10 7.09 -3.12
C PRO A 47 0.04 7.40 -4.07
N GLU A 48 0.86 8.36 -3.69
CA GLU A 48 2.09 8.65 -4.42
C GLU A 48 3.11 7.54 -4.21
N VAL A 49 3.95 7.32 -5.22
CA VAL A 49 5.02 6.31 -5.13
C VAL A 49 5.94 6.61 -3.94
N ALA A 50 6.21 7.88 -3.66
CA ALA A 50 7.04 8.26 -2.53
C ALA A 50 6.45 7.79 -1.20
N THR A 51 5.13 7.84 -1.05
CA THR A 51 4.46 7.34 0.14
C THR A 51 4.60 5.82 0.23
N ILE A 52 4.43 5.13 -0.88
CA ILE A 52 4.61 3.67 -0.93
C ILE A 52 6.04 3.30 -0.55
N LYS A 53 7.03 4.09 -1.01
CA LYS A 53 8.42 3.86 -0.66
C LYS A 53 8.65 3.96 0.85
N LYS A 54 8.04 4.95 1.51
CA LYS A 54 8.13 5.08 2.97
C LYS A 54 7.55 3.86 3.67
N LEU A 55 6.43 3.36 3.19
CA LEU A 55 5.81 2.15 3.76
C LEU A 55 6.73 0.94 3.56
N CYS A 56 7.32 0.81 2.39
CA CYS A 56 8.26 -0.28 2.10
C CYS A 56 9.48 -0.22 3.04
N ASP A 57 10.01 0.98 3.25
CA ASP A 57 11.17 1.16 4.14
C ASP A 57 10.82 0.74 5.57
N GLY A 58 9.64 1.10 6.04
CA GLY A 58 9.19 0.70 7.38
C GLY A 58 8.91 -0.79 7.48
N LEU A 59 8.53 -1.42 6.40
CA LEU A 59 8.29 -2.86 6.33
C LEU A 59 9.57 -3.66 6.02
N GLU A 60 10.66 -2.97 5.73
CA GLU A 60 11.94 -3.56 5.35
C GLU A 60 11.84 -4.42 4.09
N ILE A 61 11.08 -3.94 3.11
CA ILE A 61 10.98 -4.57 1.79
C ILE A 61 11.31 -3.56 0.71
N THR A 62 11.58 -4.03 -0.49
CA THR A 62 11.83 -3.17 -1.65
C THR A 62 10.52 -2.82 -2.33
N LEU A 63 10.55 -1.77 -3.18
CA LEU A 63 9.40 -1.45 -4.03
C LEU A 63 9.05 -2.62 -4.95
N GLY A 64 10.08 -3.29 -5.47
CA GLY A 64 9.86 -4.47 -6.30
C GLY A 64 9.09 -5.56 -5.57
N GLU A 65 9.48 -5.84 -4.33
CA GLU A 65 8.79 -6.82 -3.50
C GLU A 65 7.34 -6.43 -3.23
N PHE A 66 7.10 -5.13 -2.99
CA PHE A 66 5.75 -4.64 -2.74
C PHE A 66 4.82 -4.96 -3.92
N PHE A 67 5.30 -4.72 -5.14
CA PHE A 67 4.49 -4.86 -6.35
C PHE A 67 4.59 -6.23 -7.03
N SER A 68 5.42 -7.15 -6.53
CA SER A 68 5.61 -8.45 -7.19
C SER A 68 4.58 -9.48 -6.75
N THR A 69 3.31 -9.15 -6.91
CA THR A 69 2.21 -10.07 -6.63
C THR A 69 1.36 -10.23 -7.87
N LYS A 70 0.69 -11.36 -7.95
CA LYS A 70 -0.16 -11.67 -9.07
C LYS A 70 -1.32 -10.69 -9.22
N GLU A 71 -1.81 -10.17 -8.12
CA GLU A 71 -2.91 -9.19 -8.14
C GLU A 71 -2.54 -7.94 -8.94
N PHE A 72 -1.29 -7.51 -8.86
CA PHE A 72 -0.83 -6.36 -9.65
C PHE A 72 -0.67 -6.73 -11.13
N ASP A 73 -0.22 -7.94 -11.39
CA ASP A 73 0.05 -8.39 -12.77
C ASP A 73 -1.22 -8.54 -13.61
N VAL A 74 -2.36 -8.84 -12.99
CA VAL A 74 -3.60 -9.10 -13.69
C VAL A 74 -4.52 -7.87 -13.77
N LEU A 75 -4.07 -6.71 -13.32
CA LEU A 75 -4.87 -5.49 -13.42
C LEU A 75 -5.10 -5.10 -14.88
N GLU A 76 -6.26 -4.51 -15.14
CA GLU A 76 -6.58 -4.02 -16.48
C GLU A 76 -5.68 -2.87 -16.86
N GLN A 77 -5.45 -2.70 -18.17
CA GLN A 77 -4.65 -1.59 -18.67
C GLN A 77 -5.36 -0.27 -18.39
N GLU A 78 -4.57 0.73 -17.96
CA GLU A 78 -5.07 2.09 -17.75
C GLU A 78 -5.19 2.83 -19.06
N ILE A 79 -4.38 2.46 -20.05
CA ILE A 79 -4.40 3.05 -21.39
C ILE A 79 -5.35 2.23 -22.25
N LYS A 80 -6.33 2.89 -22.83
CA LYS A 80 -7.35 2.23 -23.64
C LYS A 80 -7.37 2.74 -25.08
#